data_e7b11f7a64165b77b52db80fa2d02466
#
_entry.id   e7b11f7a64165b77b52db80fa2d02466
#
_cell.length_a   1.000
_cell.length_b   1.000
_cell.length_c   1.000
_cell.angle_alpha   90.00
_cell.angle_beta   90.00
_cell.angle_gamma   90.00
#
_symmetry.space_group_name_H-M   'P 1'
#
loop_
_entity.id
_entity.type
_entity.pdbx_description
1 polymer ?
#
loop_
_entity_poly.entity_id
_entity_poly.type
_entity_poly.pdbx_seq_one_letter_code
_entity_poly.pdbx_strand_id
1 'polypeptide(L)'
;MKDCKYIIASVVVSIGLCACSDDWNSHYSKQETVVENMDIQLVDKPVSEFLQSEPEYQDMYKLFEETGVIETVKEKELLYTMMVVNNGKEVDAETDKAFLAQSHITDAYLSPSSLQDGQRLLMWNGKYVNVSKPETDVIRSSVQEIYFNGAKVKRVIQTNNAFIYELEEYINTPKSLMEYLETLPDENYSIFKQMVLARTEKKFDKGSSTPIGIDQTGNTVYDSVFTVQSQYFKDKK
;
A
#
# COMPACT_ATOMS: atom_id res chain seq x y z
N MET A 1 -16.66 -72.86 8.50
CA MET A 1 -17.07 -71.94 7.42
C MET A 1 -17.70 -70.62 7.95
N LYS A 2 -17.49 -70.24 9.21
CA LYS A 2 -17.98 -68.95 9.78
C LYS A 2 -16.90 -67.86 9.77
N ASP A 3 -15.64 -68.23 9.71
CA ASP A 3 -14.53 -67.27 9.90
C ASP A 3 -14.07 -66.52 8.62
N CYS A 4 -14.50 -67.01 7.43
CA CYS A 4 -14.10 -66.41 6.17
C CYS A 4 -14.90 -65.12 5.80
N LYS A 5 -16.08 -64.95 6.37
CA LYS A 5 -16.92 -63.74 6.10
C LYS A 5 -16.40 -62.48 6.76
N TYR A 6 -15.73 -62.59 7.90
CA TYR A 6 -15.19 -61.44 8.64
C TYR A 6 -13.85 -60.97 8.06
N ILE A 7 -13.07 -61.86 7.48
CA ILE A 7 -11.80 -61.49 6.84
C ILE A 7 -12.04 -60.68 5.57
N ILE A 8 -13.08 -61.01 4.81
CA ILE A 8 -13.44 -60.27 3.58
C ILE A 8 -14.00 -58.89 3.94
N ALA A 9 -14.78 -58.78 5.00
CA ALA A 9 -15.32 -57.50 5.43
C ALA A 9 -14.22 -56.53 5.98
N SER A 10 -13.19 -57.05 6.66
CA SER A 10 -12.09 -56.24 7.17
C SER A 10 -11.13 -55.79 6.07
N VAL A 11 -10.95 -56.55 5.02
CA VAL A 11 -10.10 -56.20 3.85
C VAL A 11 -10.78 -55.11 3.01
N VAL A 12 -12.09 -55.15 2.85
CA VAL A 12 -12.85 -54.13 2.08
C VAL A 12 -12.88 -52.77 2.81
N VAL A 13 -12.94 -52.78 4.13
CA VAL A 13 -12.90 -51.52 4.92
C VAL A 13 -11.50 -50.89 4.94
N SER A 14 -10.43 -51.69 4.87
CA SER A 14 -9.05 -51.14 4.85
C SER A 14 -8.64 -50.57 3.48
N ILE A 15 -9.28 -51.00 2.38
CA ILE A 15 -9.00 -50.46 1.04
C ILE A 15 -9.72 -49.11 0.83
N GLY A 16 -10.86 -48.89 1.51
CA GLY A 16 -11.64 -47.65 1.37
C GLY A 16 -11.05 -46.42 2.07
N LEU A 17 -10.03 -46.58 2.94
CA LEU A 17 -9.44 -45.47 3.69
C LEU A 17 -8.14 -44.91 3.07
N CYS A 18 -7.58 -45.56 2.04
CA CYS A 18 -6.38 -45.06 1.38
C CYS A 18 -6.64 -44.19 0.14
N ALA A 19 -7.89 -43.99 -0.25
CA ALA A 19 -8.21 -43.30 -1.52
C ALA A 19 -8.39 -41.77 -1.39
N CYS A 20 -8.26 -41.18 -0.18
CA CYS A 20 -8.50 -39.75 0.02
C CYS A 20 -7.26 -38.90 0.33
N SER A 21 -6.05 -39.50 0.35
CA SER A 21 -4.86 -38.71 0.73
C SER A 21 -4.10 -38.07 -0.43
N ASP A 22 -4.22 -38.62 -1.63
CA ASP A 22 -3.43 -38.13 -2.77
C ASP A 22 -4.05 -36.89 -3.45
N ASP A 23 -5.38 -36.79 -3.41
CA ASP A 23 -6.06 -35.65 -4.05
C ASP A 23 -5.99 -34.35 -3.24
N TRP A 24 -5.94 -34.47 -1.91
CA TRP A 24 -5.80 -33.31 -1.02
C TRP A 24 -4.41 -32.68 -1.13
N ASN A 25 -3.37 -33.47 -1.12
CA ASN A 25 -2.00 -32.97 -1.25
C ASN A 25 -1.71 -32.41 -2.65
N SER A 26 -2.30 -32.97 -3.72
CA SER A 26 -2.15 -32.45 -5.08
C SER A 26 -2.91 -31.13 -5.29
N HIS A 27 -3.99 -30.91 -4.53
CA HIS A 27 -4.76 -29.67 -4.62
C HIS A 27 -4.12 -28.52 -3.83
N TYR A 28 -3.43 -28.84 -2.73
CA TYR A 28 -2.71 -27.85 -1.92
C TYR A 28 -1.24 -27.68 -2.33
N SER A 29 -0.60 -28.70 -2.88
CA SER A 29 0.75 -28.57 -3.44
C SER A 29 0.79 -27.79 -4.77
N LYS A 30 -0.35 -27.59 -5.43
CA LYS A 30 -0.45 -26.68 -6.59
C LYS A 30 -0.60 -25.20 -6.21
N GLN A 31 -0.72 -24.88 -4.92
CA GLN A 31 -0.51 -23.54 -4.40
C GLN A 31 0.98 -23.26 -4.11
N GLU A 32 1.85 -24.19 -4.41
CA GLU A 32 3.26 -23.91 -4.44
C GLU A 32 3.55 -22.93 -5.56
N THR A 33 3.86 -21.74 -5.07
CA THR A 33 4.75 -20.83 -5.75
C THR A 33 4.23 -20.29 -7.07
N VAL A 34 3.38 -19.29 -6.99
CA VAL A 34 3.79 -18.08 -7.69
C VAL A 34 5.11 -17.70 -7.04
N VAL A 35 6.22 -18.29 -7.50
CA VAL A 35 7.55 -17.82 -7.21
C VAL A 35 7.52 -16.37 -7.64
N GLU A 36 7.61 -15.47 -6.67
CA GLU A 36 7.85 -14.09 -6.96
C GLU A 36 9.16 -14.05 -7.75
N ASN A 37 9.06 -13.96 -9.06
CA ASN A 37 10.22 -13.75 -9.92
C ASN A 37 10.70 -12.29 -9.85
N MET A 38 10.43 -11.62 -8.74
CA MET A 38 10.98 -10.32 -8.43
C MET A 38 12.12 -10.54 -7.44
N ASP A 39 13.34 -10.31 -7.88
CA ASP A 39 14.50 -10.35 -6.98
C ASP A 39 14.33 -9.27 -5.91
N ILE A 40 14.09 -9.71 -4.67
CA ILE A 40 14.02 -8.80 -3.52
C ILE A 40 15.42 -8.67 -2.95
N GLN A 41 15.95 -7.47 -2.99
CA GLN A 41 17.21 -7.15 -2.34
C GLN A 41 16.99 -7.05 -0.82
N LEU A 42 17.63 -7.93 -0.05
CA LEU A 42 17.58 -7.90 1.41
C LEU A 42 18.68 -7.00 1.97
N VAL A 43 18.32 -6.09 2.88
CA VAL A 43 19.23 -5.15 3.51
C VAL A 43 19.01 -5.16 5.02
N ASP A 44 20.03 -5.52 5.77
CA ASP A 44 19.99 -5.58 7.25
C ASP A 44 20.28 -4.20 7.88
N LYS A 45 19.44 -3.21 7.54
CA LYS A 45 19.45 -1.84 8.09
C LYS A 45 18.04 -1.29 8.16
N PRO A 46 17.74 -0.32 9.03
CA PRO A 46 16.52 0.47 8.95
C PRO A 46 16.45 1.27 7.64
N VAL A 47 15.25 1.53 7.16
CA VAL A 47 15.02 2.25 5.90
C VAL A 47 15.66 3.63 5.88
N SER A 48 15.66 4.34 7.03
CA SER A 48 16.27 5.67 7.14
C SER A 48 17.79 5.65 6.92
N GLU A 49 18.47 4.63 7.46
CA GLU A 49 19.92 4.45 7.28
C GLU A 49 20.24 3.98 5.86
N PHE A 50 19.40 3.10 5.32
CA PHE A 50 19.53 2.65 3.94
C PHE A 50 19.46 3.82 2.98
N LEU A 51 18.37 4.59 2.99
CA LEU A 51 18.19 5.73 2.08
C LEU A 51 19.28 6.80 2.25
N GLN A 52 19.77 7.00 3.48
CA GLN A 52 20.88 7.93 3.74
C GLN A 52 22.19 7.47 3.13
N SER A 53 22.44 6.15 3.14
CA SER A 53 23.70 5.56 2.66
C SER A 53 23.76 5.36 1.14
N GLU A 54 22.61 5.32 0.45
CA GLU A 54 22.55 5.02 -0.98
C GLU A 54 22.63 6.31 -1.81
N PRO A 55 23.69 6.48 -2.62
CA PRO A 55 23.89 7.69 -3.43
C PRO A 55 22.77 7.94 -4.43
N GLU A 56 22.09 6.89 -4.91
CA GLU A 56 21.05 6.97 -5.93
C GLU A 56 19.71 7.50 -5.44
N TYR A 57 19.49 7.57 -4.10
CA TYR A 57 18.23 8.03 -3.48
C TYR A 57 18.38 9.33 -2.70
N GLN A 58 19.45 10.08 -2.88
CA GLN A 58 19.72 11.28 -2.07
C GLN A 58 18.67 12.37 -2.24
N ASP A 59 18.05 12.50 -3.42
CA ASP A 59 16.99 13.48 -3.65
C ASP A 59 15.72 13.08 -2.86
N MET A 60 15.36 11.78 -2.86
CA MET A 60 14.26 11.26 -2.07
C MET A 60 14.55 11.33 -0.57
N TYR A 61 15.77 10.99 -0.15
CA TYR A 61 16.16 11.11 1.26
C TYR A 61 16.00 12.54 1.76
N LYS A 62 16.50 13.54 1.01
CA LYS A 62 16.35 14.96 1.35
C LYS A 62 14.89 15.40 1.40
N LEU A 63 14.09 14.96 0.43
CA LEU A 63 12.65 15.23 0.40
C LEU A 63 11.97 14.71 1.66
N PHE A 64 12.25 13.47 2.05
CA PHE A 64 11.69 12.85 3.26
C PHE A 64 12.24 13.48 4.56
N GLU A 65 13.49 13.92 4.57
CA GLU A 65 14.10 14.61 5.71
C GLU A 65 13.51 16.02 5.89
N GLU A 66 13.47 16.82 4.83
CA GLU A 66 12.91 18.19 4.85
C GLU A 66 11.42 18.20 5.26
N THR A 67 10.69 17.13 4.97
CA THR A 67 9.24 17.03 5.26
C THR A 67 8.92 16.27 6.56
N GLY A 68 9.93 15.86 7.33
CA GLY A 68 9.77 15.19 8.62
C GLY A 68 9.37 13.71 8.52
N VAL A 69 9.32 13.13 7.33
CA VAL A 69 8.98 11.72 7.13
C VAL A 69 10.04 10.81 7.77
N ILE A 70 11.33 11.11 7.56
CA ILE A 70 12.44 10.32 8.13
C ILE A 70 12.40 10.36 9.66
N GLU A 71 12.13 11.51 10.26
CA GLU A 71 12.03 11.66 11.71
C GLU A 71 10.89 10.81 12.27
N THR A 72 9.71 10.91 11.66
CA THR A 72 8.54 10.11 12.05
C THR A 72 8.79 8.61 11.94
N VAL A 73 9.46 8.15 10.87
CA VAL A 73 9.80 6.73 10.66
C VAL A 73 10.81 6.24 11.70
N LYS A 74 11.73 7.09 12.17
CA LYS A 74 12.70 6.77 13.22
C LYS A 74 12.05 6.70 14.61
N GLU A 75 11.10 7.59 14.89
CA GLU A 75 10.44 7.67 16.20
C GLU A 75 9.41 6.57 16.42
N LYS A 76 8.68 6.21 15.36
CA LYS A 76 7.66 5.17 15.42
C LYS A 76 8.29 3.84 15.02
N GLU A 77 8.40 2.90 15.91
CA GLU A 77 8.86 1.53 15.63
C GLU A 77 7.79 0.74 14.86
N LEU A 78 7.40 1.23 13.69
CA LEU A 78 6.40 0.61 12.82
C LEU A 78 7.05 0.02 11.56
N LEU A 79 6.26 -0.76 10.84
CA LEU A 79 6.63 -1.32 9.55
C LEU A 79 5.96 -0.51 8.43
N TYR A 80 6.71 -0.22 7.36
CA TYR A 80 6.26 0.67 6.30
C TYR A 80 6.36 0.04 4.91
N THR A 81 5.62 0.60 3.97
CA THR A 81 5.92 0.49 2.55
C THR A 81 6.24 1.88 2.02
N MET A 82 7.40 2.01 1.41
CA MET A 82 7.88 3.27 0.85
C MET A 82 8.15 3.10 -0.65
N MET A 83 7.81 4.12 -1.40
CA MET A 83 8.11 4.23 -2.82
C MET A 83 9.23 5.26 -2.99
N VAL A 84 10.25 4.92 -3.74
CA VAL A 84 11.39 5.82 -3.97
C VAL A 84 11.68 5.95 -5.46
N VAL A 85 12.27 7.08 -5.82
CA VAL A 85 12.66 7.38 -7.20
C VAL A 85 14.13 7.73 -7.21
N ASN A 86 14.86 7.29 -8.23
CA ASN A 86 16.27 7.63 -8.37
C ASN A 86 16.48 9.13 -8.61
N ASN A 87 17.63 9.62 -8.18
CA ASN A 87 18.02 11.00 -8.38
C ASN A 87 17.86 11.49 -9.83
N GLY A 88 17.71 12.80 -9.98
CA GLY A 88 17.64 13.46 -11.28
C GLY A 88 16.27 13.38 -11.96
N LYS A 89 15.22 12.99 -11.22
CA LYS A 89 13.86 13.13 -11.72
C LYS A 89 13.31 14.51 -11.35
N GLU A 90 12.77 15.18 -12.36
CA GLU A 90 12.20 16.51 -12.17
C GLU A 90 10.91 16.46 -11.36
N VAL A 91 10.81 17.38 -10.41
CA VAL A 91 9.58 17.67 -9.66
C VAL A 91 9.16 19.08 -10.08
N ASP A 92 7.88 19.25 -10.40
CA ASP A 92 7.33 20.56 -10.68
C ASP A 92 7.61 21.51 -9.52
N ALA A 93 8.13 22.70 -9.81
CA ALA A 93 8.50 23.70 -8.81
C ALA A 93 7.29 24.16 -7.94
N GLU A 94 6.08 24.04 -8.44
CA GLU A 94 4.84 24.34 -7.72
C GLU A 94 4.34 23.16 -6.86
N THR A 95 5.02 22.02 -6.89
CA THR A 95 4.59 20.85 -6.12
C THR A 95 4.85 21.06 -4.64
N ASP A 96 3.81 20.85 -3.83
CA ASP A 96 3.96 20.79 -2.36
C ASP A 96 4.81 19.56 -2.00
N LYS A 97 6.02 19.85 -1.48
CA LYS A 97 6.99 18.83 -1.09
C LYS A 97 6.46 17.87 -0.04
N ALA A 98 5.72 18.37 0.95
CA ALA A 98 5.17 17.54 2.02
C ALA A 98 4.10 16.59 1.46
N PHE A 99 3.23 17.11 0.60
CA PHE A 99 2.23 16.30 -0.08
C PHE A 99 2.86 15.21 -0.97
N LEU A 100 3.92 15.57 -1.71
CA LEU A 100 4.67 14.63 -2.55
C LEU A 100 5.33 13.55 -1.68
N ALA A 101 6.08 13.92 -0.65
CA ALA A 101 6.72 12.96 0.24
C ALA A 101 5.72 11.99 0.87
N GLN A 102 4.60 12.50 1.39
CA GLN A 102 3.54 11.70 2.00
C GLN A 102 2.79 10.82 1.01
N SER A 103 2.81 11.14 -0.30
CA SER A 103 2.25 10.26 -1.33
C SER A 103 3.08 9.00 -1.59
N HIS A 104 4.31 8.94 -1.06
CA HIS A 104 5.27 7.87 -1.28
C HIS A 104 5.48 6.96 -0.07
N ILE A 105 4.63 7.07 0.97
CA ILE A 105 4.72 6.25 2.18
C ILE A 105 3.34 5.84 2.70
N THR A 106 3.25 4.62 3.20
CA THR A 106 2.07 4.07 3.90
C THR A 106 2.51 3.22 5.10
N ASP A 107 1.67 3.16 6.15
CA ASP A 107 1.89 2.34 7.35
C ASP A 107 1.64 0.84 7.12
N ALA A 108 1.27 0.44 5.92
CA ALA A 108 1.10 -0.96 5.58
C ALA A 108 2.44 -1.59 5.19
N TYR A 109 2.77 -2.77 5.74
CA TYR A 109 3.96 -3.54 5.36
C TYR A 109 3.60 -4.56 4.28
N LEU A 110 3.84 -4.21 3.02
CA LEU A 110 3.34 -4.95 1.87
C LEU A 110 4.49 -5.52 1.06
N SER A 111 4.61 -6.84 1.08
CA SER A 111 5.50 -7.56 0.16
C SER A 111 4.89 -7.58 -1.26
N PRO A 112 5.68 -7.81 -2.32
CA PRO A 112 5.16 -7.98 -3.67
C PRO A 112 4.07 -9.06 -3.79
N SER A 113 4.18 -10.15 -3.02
CA SER A 113 3.20 -11.23 -2.98
C SER A 113 1.88 -10.83 -2.33
N SER A 114 1.93 -9.92 -1.36
CA SER A 114 0.73 -9.44 -0.67
C SER A 114 -0.05 -8.39 -1.46
N LEU A 115 0.55 -7.77 -2.46
CA LEU A 115 -0.11 -6.80 -3.33
C LEU A 115 -1.07 -7.51 -4.30
N GLN A 116 -2.27 -6.96 -4.43
CA GLN A 116 -3.30 -7.47 -5.36
C GLN A 116 -3.56 -6.46 -6.47
N ASP A 117 -3.91 -6.95 -7.65
CA ASP A 117 -4.35 -6.08 -8.74
C ASP A 117 -5.63 -5.34 -8.35
N GLY A 118 -5.70 -4.04 -8.66
CA GLY A 118 -6.80 -3.17 -8.28
C GLY A 118 -6.83 -2.78 -6.79
N GLN A 119 -5.86 -3.21 -5.97
CA GLN A 119 -5.77 -2.81 -4.57
C GLN A 119 -5.54 -1.29 -4.46
N ARG A 120 -6.14 -0.67 -3.44
CA ARG A 120 -5.98 0.75 -3.14
C ARG A 120 -5.24 0.92 -1.82
N LEU A 121 -4.12 1.61 -1.86
CA LEU A 121 -3.30 1.89 -0.69
C LEU A 121 -3.58 3.32 -0.21
N LEU A 122 -3.91 3.46 1.06
CA LEU A 122 -4.03 4.77 1.69
C LEU A 122 -2.63 5.27 2.05
N MET A 123 -2.24 6.40 1.47
CA MET A 123 -0.94 7.03 1.70
C MET A 123 -1.05 8.07 2.82
N TRP A 124 0.09 8.51 3.37
CA TRP A 124 0.12 9.49 4.46
C TRP A 124 -0.51 10.84 4.11
N ASN A 125 -0.51 11.22 2.84
CA ASN A 125 -1.22 12.43 2.36
C ASN A 125 -2.75 12.27 2.30
N GLY A 126 -3.30 11.14 2.76
CA GLY A 126 -4.73 10.84 2.73
C GLY A 126 -5.30 10.47 1.36
N LYS A 127 -4.45 10.33 0.34
CA LYS A 127 -4.86 9.88 -1.00
C LYS A 127 -4.71 8.38 -1.16
N TYR A 128 -5.45 7.83 -2.11
CA TYR A 128 -5.31 6.44 -2.50
C TYR A 128 -4.40 6.31 -3.72
N VAL A 129 -3.48 5.37 -3.64
CA VAL A 129 -2.66 4.90 -4.75
C VAL A 129 -3.19 3.54 -5.20
N ASN A 130 -3.46 3.40 -6.48
CA ASN A 130 -3.94 2.15 -7.06
C ASN A 130 -2.73 1.27 -7.42
N VAL A 131 -2.80 0.01 -7.00
CA VAL A 131 -1.86 -1.03 -7.42
C VAL A 131 -2.38 -1.65 -8.71
N SER A 132 -1.53 -1.81 -9.70
CA SER A 132 -1.82 -2.63 -10.88
C SER A 132 -0.77 -3.71 -11.02
N LYS A 133 -1.25 -4.95 -11.19
CA LYS A 133 -0.44 -6.15 -11.44
C LYS A 133 -1.05 -6.87 -12.64
N PRO A 134 -0.80 -6.37 -13.86
CA PRO A 134 -1.37 -6.97 -15.06
C PRO A 134 -0.98 -8.45 -15.14
N GLU A 135 -1.94 -9.29 -15.50
CA GLU A 135 -1.66 -10.68 -15.79
C GLU A 135 -0.67 -10.75 -16.96
N THR A 136 0.54 -11.19 -16.67
CA THR A 136 1.51 -11.49 -17.71
C THR A 136 1.18 -12.84 -18.30
N ASP A 137 1.15 -12.93 -19.63
CA ASP A 137 1.07 -14.20 -20.33
C ASP A 137 2.22 -15.11 -19.83
N VAL A 138 1.88 -16.08 -19.00
CA VAL A 138 2.81 -16.97 -18.25
C VAL A 138 3.82 -17.67 -19.17
N ILE A 139 3.59 -17.62 -20.48
CA ILE A 139 4.44 -18.28 -21.51
C ILE A 139 5.63 -17.39 -21.91
N ARG A 140 5.60 -16.07 -21.68
CA ARG A 140 6.61 -15.15 -22.25
C ARG A 140 7.36 -14.28 -21.25
N SER A 141 6.86 -14.07 -20.04
CA SER A 141 7.54 -13.23 -19.04
C SER A 141 7.48 -13.89 -17.67
N SER A 142 8.65 -14.17 -17.12
CA SER A 142 8.79 -14.72 -15.77
C SER A 142 8.74 -13.64 -14.69
N VAL A 143 8.55 -12.36 -15.04
CA VAL A 143 8.58 -11.24 -14.10
C VAL A 143 7.20 -10.61 -14.03
N GLN A 144 6.59 -10.65 -12.86
CA GLN A 144 5.34 -9.96 -12.61
C GLN A 144 5.60 -8.46 -12.49
N GLU A 145 4.99 -7.65 -13.35
CA GLU A 145 5.09 -6.21 -13.31
C GLU A 145 4.15 -5.62 -12.24
N ILE A 146 4.64 -4.64 -11.50
CA ILE A 146 3.85 -3.91 -10.50
C ILE A 146 3.89 -2.43 -10.86
N TYR A 147 2.75 -1.78 -10.72
CA TYR A 147 2.59 -0.34 -10.96
C TYR A 147 1.84 0.31 -9.80
N PHE A 148 2.25 1.52 -9.43
CA PHE A 148 1.57 2.37 -8.46
C PHE A 148 1.08 3.65 -9.15
N ASN A 149 -0.23 3.81 -9.34
CA ASN A 149 -0.83 4.88 -10.16
C ASN A 149 -0.17 5.03 -11.56
N GLY A 150 0.23 3.93 -12.16
CA GLY A 150 0.90 3.90 -13.46
C GLY A 150 2.42 3.96 -13.41
N ALA A 151 3.03 4.41 -12.31
CA ALA A 151 4.48 4.37 -12.13
C ALA A 151 4.97 2.93 -11.98
N LYS A 152 5.86 2.50 -12.86
CA LYS A 152 6.38 1.13 -12.89
C LYS A 152 7.41 0.90 -11.79
N VAL A 153 7.31 -0.24 -11.11
CA VAL A 153 8.31 -0.73 -10.17
C VAL A 153 9.49 -1.32 -10.94
N LYS A 154 10.71 -0.88 -10.61
CA LYS A 154 11.97 -1.40 -11.18
C LYS A 154 12.55 -2.50 -10.35
N ARG A 155 12.62 -2.29 -9.03
CA ARG A 155 13.11 -3.28 -8.08
C ARG A 155 12.45 -3.11 -6.73
N VAL A 156 12.58 -4.13 -5.90
CA VAL A 156 12.07 -4.14 -4.54
C VAL A 156 13.22 -4.39 -3.58
N ILE A 157 13.28 -3.62 -2.51
CA ILE A 157 14.26 -3.75 -1.45
C ILE A 157 13.48 -3.96 -0.15
N GLN A 158 13.91 -4.93 0.62
CA GLN A 158 13.39 -5.19 1.96
C GLN A 158 14.44 -4.80 2.98
N THR A 159 14.10 -3.84 3.83
CA THR A 159 14.88 -3.42 4.99
C THR A 159 14.29 -4.01 6.28
N ASN A 160 14.91 -3.73 7.43
CA ASN A 160 14.43 -4.25 8.71
C ASN A 160 13.00 -3.78 9.06
N ASN A 161 12.60 -2.60 8.57
CA ASN A 161 11.33 -1.99 8.92
C ASN A 161 10.52 -1.49 7.72
N ALA A 162 10.96 -1.73 6.49
CA ALA A 162 10.19 -1.33 5.32
C ALA A 162 10.39 -2.23 4.10
N PHE A 163 9.34 -2.34 3.27
CA PHE A 163 9.49 -2.64 1.86
C PHE A 163 9.63 -1.34 1.07
N ILE A 164 10.68 -1.26 0.26
CA ILE A 164 10.96 -0.13 -0.62
C ILE A 164 10.71 -0.58 -2.05
N TYR A 165 9.85 0.14 -2.75
CA TYR A 165 9.60 -0.02 -4.17
C TYR A 165 10.28 1.10 -4.93
N GLU A 166 11.32 0.79 -5.69
CA GLU A 166 11.95 1.75 -6.60
C GLU A 166 11.07 1.92 -7.83
N LEU A 167 10.65 3.15 -8.10
CA LEU A 167 9.78 3.52 -9.21
C LEU A 167 10.55 4.18 -10.36
N GLU A 168 9.99 4.11 -11.55
CA GLU A 168 10.52 4.84 -12.72
C GLU A 168 10.30 6.35 -12.62
N GLU A 169 9.21 6.77 -11.97
CA GLU A 169 8.78 8.16 -11.82
C GLU A 169 8.05 8.38 -10.51
N TYR A 170 7.86 9.64 -10.10
CA TYR A 170 7.08 9.99 -8.93
C TYR A 170 5.61 9.58 -9.09
N ILE A 171 5.00 9.19 -7.99
CA ILE A 171 3.57 8.88 -7.97
C ILE A 171 2.78 10.16 -8.20
N ASN A 172 2.03 10.18 -9.28
CA ASN A 172 1.09 11.27 -9.53
C ASN A 172 -0.21 11.03 -8.74
N THR A 173 -0.43 11.90 -7.76
CA THR A 173 -1.70 11.94 -7.00
C THR A 173 -2.44 13.23 -7.36
N PRO A 174 -3.45 13.17 -8.24
CA PRO A 174 -4.14 14.37 -8.68
C PRO A 174 -4.83 15.07 -7.51
N LYS A 175 -4.82 16.40 -7.55
CA LYS A 175 -5.56 17.22 -6.60
C LYS A 175 -7.05 16.89 -6.67
N SER A 176 -7.70 16.79 -5.52
CA SER A 176 -9.16 16.74 -5.46
C SER A 176 -9.74 18.07 -5.94
N LEU A 177 -11.03 18.07 -6.29
CA LEU A 177 -11.72 19.31 -6.68
C LEU A 177 -11.59 20.41 -5.61
N MET A 178 -11.61 20.04 -4.34
CA MET A 178 -11.46 21.01 -3.23
C MET A 178 -10.05 21.60 -3.17
N GLU A 179 -9.02 20.76 -3.23
CA GLU A 179 -7.63 21.21 -3.29
C GLU A 179 -7.36 22.06 -4.53
N TYR A 180 -7.95 21.71 -5.66
CA TYR A 180 -7.88 22.53 -6.87
C TYR A 180 -8.54 23.92 -6.67
N LEU A 181 -9.74 23.96 -6.07
CA LEU A 181 -10.42 25.21 -5.76
C LEU A 181 -9.59 26.11 -4.82
N GLU A 182 -8.88 25.52 -3.85
CA GLU A 182 -7.99 26.27 -2.94
C GLU A 182 -6.82 26.91 -3.69
N THR A 183 -6.34 26.32 -4.77
CA THR A 183 -5.23 26.86 -5.59
C THR A 183 -5.67 27.93 -6.58
N LEU A 184 -6.97 28.13 -6.82
CA LEU A 184 -7.45 29.19 -7.73
C LEU A 184 -7.13 30.58 -7.16
N PRO A 185 -6.73 31.56 -8.00
CA PRO A 185 -6.39 32.90 -7.52
C PRO A 185 -7.63 33.61 -6.95
N ASP A 186 -7.48 34.22 -5.80
CA ASP A 186 -8.57 34.92 -5.07
C ASP A 186 -9.11 36.11 -5.84
N GLU A 187 -8.29 36.75 -6.66
CA GLU A 187 -8.69 37.90 -7.47
C GLU A 187 -9.92 37.63 -8.33
N ASN A 188 -10.04 36.41 -8.85
CA ASN A 188 -11.11 36.04 -9.77
C ASN A 188 -12.15 35.07 -9.17
N TYR A 189 -11.78 34.37 -8.10
CA TYR A 189 -12.57 33.23 -7.61
C TYR A 189 -12.95 33.32 -6.12
N SER A 190 -12.65 34.45 -5.42
CA SER A 190 -12.85 34.56 -3.97
C SER A 190 -14.30 34.31 -3.54
N ILE A 191 -15.28 34.86 -4.26
CA ILE A 191 -16.69 34.66 -3.94
C ILE A 191 -17.09 33.19 -4.10
N PHE A 192 -16.68 32.58 -5.19
CA PHE A 192 -16.97 31.17 -5.46
C PHE A 192 -16.32 30.25 -4.43
N LYS A 193 -15.02 30.47 -4.11
CA LYS A 193 -14.33 29.75 -3.05
C LYS A 193 -15.08 29.88 -1.71
N GLN A 194 -15.40 31.09 -1.28
CA GLN A 194 -16.13 31.32 -0.03
C GLN A 194 -17.49 30.61 -0.01
N MET A 195 -18.24 30.63 -1.10
CA MET A 195 -19.52 29.93 -1.18
C MET A 195 -19.36 28.41 -1.04
N VAL A 196 -18.35 27.84 -1.66
CA VAL A 196 -18.09 26.39 -1.60
C VAL A 196 -17.56 26.00 -0.21
N LEU A 197 -16.56 26.74 0.31
CA LEU A 197 -15.93 26.45 1.59
C LEU A 197 -16.91 26.65 2.77
N ALA A 198 -17.77 27.67 2.73
CA ALA A 198 -18.78 27.90 3.77
C ALA A 198 -19.80 26.77 3.91
N ARG A 199 -19.89 25.91 2.90
CA ARG A 199 -20.80 24.75 2.88
C ARG A 199 -20.07 23.41 2.90
N THR A 200 -18.81 23.41 3.29
CA THR A 200 -18.05 22.20 3.55
C THR A 200 -18.03 21.87 5.03
N GLU A 201 -18.28 20.64 5.37
CA GLU A 201 -18.19 20.14 6.74
C GLU A 201 -17.05 19.14 6.82
N LYS A 202 -16.20 19.32 7.85
CA LYS A 202 -15.24 18.25 8.22
C LYS A 202 -15.98 17.21 9.05
N LYS A 203 -16.07 16.00 8.53
CA LYS A 203 -16.64 14.87 9.27
C LYS A 203 -15.55 13.91 9.66
N PHE A 204 -15.59 13.50 10.93
CA PHE A 204 -14.74 12.42 11.42
C PHE A 204 -15.06 11.12 10.67
N ASP A 205 -14.07 10.55 10.02
CA ASP A 205 -14.17 9.27 9.34
C ASP A 205 -13.63 8.15 10.24
N LYS A 206 -14.54 7.53 10.96
CA LYS A 206 -14.20 6.43 11.86
C LYS A 206 -13.63 5.21 11.10
N GLY A 207 -14.04 5.02 9.85
CA GLY A 207 -13.61 3.88 9.05
C GLY A 207 -12.14 3.98 8.60
N SER A 208 -11.68 5.22 8.40
CA SER A 208 -10.29 5.50 7.98
C SER A 208 -9.39 5.91 9.16
N SER A 209 -9.95 6.03 10.38
CA SER A 209 -9.21 6.42 11.58
C SER A 209 -8.74 5.19 12.35
N THR A 210 -7.50 5.22 12.80
CA THR A 210 -6.90 4.14 13.61
C THR A 210 -7.06 4.43 15.10
N PRO A 211 -7.50 3.47 15.93
CA PRO A 211 -7.53 3.65 17.38
C PRO A 211 -6.08 3.71 17.90
N ILE A 212 -5.74 4.79 18.60
CA ILE A 212 -4.41 5.03 19.19
C ILE A 212 -4.36 4.85 20.70
N GLY A 213 -5.51 4.72 21.36
CA GLY A 213 -5.58 4.53 22.81
C GLY A 213 -6.98 4.64 23.38
N ILE A 214 -7.04 4.70 24.71
CA ILE A 214 -8.26 4.92 25.48
C ILE A 214 -8.01 6.13 26.38
N ASP A 215 -8.95 7.07 26.42
CA ASP A 215 -8.87 8.22 27.29
C ASP A 215 -9.21 7.87 28.75
N GLN A 216 -9.04 8.82 29.67
CA GLN A 216 -9.30 8.63 31.10
C GLN A 216 -10.77 8.34 31.42
N THR A 217 -11.68 8.56 30.46
CA THR A 217 -13.11 8.31 30.58
C THR A 217 -13.55 6.98 29.95
N GLY A 218 -12.60 6.23 29.37
CA GLY A 218 -12.85 4.91 28.75
C GLY A 218 -13.25 4.98 27.28
N ASN A 219 -13.17 6.17 26.64
CA ASN A 219 -13.46 6.30 25.20
C ASN A 219 -12.23 6.00 24.36
N THR A 220 -12.45 5.37 23.22
CA THR A 220 -11.38 5.12 22.25
C THR A 220 -10.95 6.44 21.62
N VAL A 221 -9.66 6.74 21.72
CA VAL A 221 -9.00 7.86 21.04
C VAL A 221 -8.52 7.36 19.67
N TYR A 222 -8.76 8.16 18.64
CA TYR A 222 -8.38 7.84 17.27
C TYR A 222 -7.31 8.80 16.77
N ASP A 223 -6.42 8.31 15.92
CA ASP A 223 -5.68 9.14 14.98
C ASP A 223 -6.72 9.66 13.97
N SER A 224 -7.17 10.92 14.19
CA SER A 224 -8.43 11.39 13.63
C SER A 224 -8.27 11.76 12.16
N VAL A 225 -8.76 10.91 11.28
CA VAL A 225 -8.94 11.24 9.86
C VAL A 225 -10.27 11.95 9.67
N PHE A 226 -10.24 13.08 8.98
CA PHE A 226 -11.44 13.84 8.65
C PHE A 226 -11.65 13.85 7.15
N THR A 227 -12.86 13.52 6.72
CA THR A 227 -13.29 13.75 5.33
C THR A 227 -13.95 15.10 5.21
N VAL A 228 -13.59 15.84 4.16
CA VAL A 228 -14.24 17.10 3.79
C VAL A 228 -15.41 16.76 2.88
N GLN A 229 -16.63 17.03 3.34
CA GLN A 229 -17.86 16.83 2.55
C GLN A 229 -18.48 18.16 2.21
N SER A 230 -18.67 18.43 0.91
CA SER A 230 -19.47 19.55 0.46
C SER A 230 -20.94 19.21 0.53
N GLN A 231 -21.76 20.11 1.09
CA GLN A 231 -23.20 19.93 1.11
C GLN A 231 -23.81 19.89 -0.28
N TYR A 232 -23.16 20.49 -1.28
CA TYR A 232 -23.62 20.47 -2.68
C TYR A 232 -23.47 19.11 -3.37
N PHE A 233 -22.61 18.23 -2.87
CA PHE A 233 -22.29 16.95 -3.51
C PHE A 233 -22.71 15.75 -2.69
N LYS A 234 -23.48 15.96 -1.60
CA LYS A 234 -23.96 14.88 -0.73
C LYS A 234 -24.76 13.80 -1.44
N ASP A 235 -25.45 14.16 -2.51
CA ASP A 235 -26.40 13.28 -3.19
C ASP A 235 -25.86 12.68 -4.51
N LYS A 236 -24.58 12.91 -4.81
CA LYS A 236 -23.94 12.30 -5.97
C LYS A 236 -22.99 11.19 -5.50
N LYS A 237 -23.56 10.00 -5.37
CA LYS A 237 -22.80 8.74 -5.34
C LYS A 237 -22.49 8.31 -6.75
#